data_17020a0ddf41463f50658113d51fd24d
#
_entry.id   17020a0ddf41463f50658113d51fd24d
#
_cell.length_a   1.000
_cell.length_b   1.000
_cell.length_c   1.000
_cell.angle_alpha   90.00
_cell.angle_beta   90.00
_cell.angle_gamma   90.00
#
_symmetry.space_group_name_H-M   'P 1'
#
loop_
_entity.id
_entity.type
_entity.pdbx_description
1 polymer ?
#
loop_
_entity_poly.entity_id
_entity_poly.type
_entity_poly.pdbx_seq_one_letter_code
_entity_poly.pdbx_strand_id
1 'polypeptide(L)'
;MFDRIRALKPYQLSDELEKFLHDMGVVGDAWEKLFDETIAGLEFTVHGQTLNLESTLNLLTDHDRSQREIGAMELARVFSKNIKTFARIQNTQAKEKETIDRWRGMPSPQFGRHLSNHVEPEVVDALRNAVVASYPELSHRYYDLKRKWMDLEYLEIWDRNAPLPMESTQIIAWSDAKKLVLDAYSGFDEKMEELAKPFFSRGW
;
A
#
# COMPACT_ATOMS: atom_id res chain seq x y z
N MET A 1 -22.02 -3.63 -19.78
CA MET A 1 -20.90 -2.67 -19.99
C MET A 1 -21.40 -1.23 -20.03
N PHE A 2 -22.31 -0.86 -20.92
CA PHE A 2 -22.82 0.52 -21.05
C PHE A 2 -23.50 1.08 -19.81
N ASP A 3 -24.22 0.26 -19.04
CA ASP A 3 -24.90 0.72 -17.82
C ASP A 3 -23.90 1.17 -16.73
N ARG A 4 -22.74 0.53 -16.66
CA ARG A 4 -21.65 0.92 -15.73
C ARG A 4 -21.05 2.29 -16.08
N ILE A 5 -20.86 2.56 -17.39
CA ILE A 5 -20.39 3.88 -17.84
C ILE A 5 -21.47 4.94 -17.56
N ARG A 6 -22.74 4.61 -17.78
CA ARG A 6 -23.87 5.51 -17.52
C ARG A 6 -24.10 5.80 -16.04
N ALA A 7 -23.65 4.92 -15.14
CA ALA A 7 -23.77 5.13 -13.68
C ALA A 7 -23.06 6.40 -13.18
N LEU A 8 -22.03 6.87 -13.88
CA LEU A 8 -21.35 8.13 -13.57
C LEU A 8 -22.11 9.37 -14.05
N LYS A 9 -23.01 9.23 -15.03
CA LYS A 9 -23.69 10.36 -15.68
C LYS A 9 -24.43 11.30 -14.72
N PRO A 10 -25.16 10.83 -13.68
CA PRO A 10 -25.84 11.70 -12.73
C PRO A 10 -24.91 12.60 -11.92
N TYR A 11 -23.62 12.25 -11.84
CA TYR A 11 -22.58 12.93 -11.05
C TYR A 11 -21.61 13.74 -11.91
N GLN A 12 -21.86 13.83 -13.21
CA GLN A 12 -21.12 14.69 -14.11
C GLN A 12 -21.60 16.13 -13.98
N LEU A 13 -20.66 17.06 -14.03
CA LEU A 13 -20.92 18.50 -14.10
C LEU A 13 -21.19 18.92 -15.54
N SER A 14 -21.39 20.22 -15.79
CA SER A 14 -21.45 20.71 -17.17
C SER A 14 -20.09 20.49 -17.87
N ASP A 15 -20.12 20.37 -19.20
CA ASP A 15 -18.91 20.17 -20.01
C ASP A 15 -17.84 21.23 -19.76
N GLU A 16 -18.25 22.47 -19.51
CA GLU A 16 -17.35 23.58 -19.18
C GLU A 16 -16.63 23.35 -17.83
N LEU A 17 -17.39 22.91 -16.81
CA LEU A 17 -16.82 22.61 -15.49
C LEU A 17 -15.94 21.36 -15.49
N GLU A 18 -16.34 20.33 -16.25
CA GLU A 18 -15.49 19.13 -16.40
C GLU A 18 -14.17 19.48 -17.08
N LYS A 19 -14.21 20.32 -18.12
CA LYS A 19 -13.00 20.80 -18.79
C LYS A 19 -12.14 21.63 -17.84
N PHE A 20 -12.74 22.55 -17.08
CA PHE A 20 -12.02 23.33 -16.08
C PHE A 20 -11.35 22.45 -15.03
N LEU A 21 -12.07 21.47 -14.48
CA LEU A 21 -11.50 20.52 -13.51
C LEU A 21 -10.37 19.69 -14.11
N HIS A 22 -10.50 19.29 -15.37
CA HIS A 22 -9.43 18.59 -16.09
C HIS A 22 -8.16 19.47 -16.21
N ASP A 23 -8.33 20.72 -16.64
CA ASP A 23 -7.20 21.66 -16.77
C ASP A 23 -6.56 21.99 -15.39
N MET A 24 -7.37 21.99 -14.31
CA MET A 24 -6.91 22.19 -12.93
C MET A 24 -6.28 20.94 -12.30
N GLY A 25 -6.33 19.80 -12.93
CA GLY A 25 -5.77 18.54 -12.42
C GLY A 25 -4.30 18.63 -12.04
N VAL A 26 -3.53 19.50 -12.73
CA VAL A 26 -2.13 19.78 -12.41
C VAL A 26 -1.92 20.26 -10.96
N VAL A 27 -2.93 20.91 -10.36
CA VAL A 27 -2.84 21.39 -8.97
C VAL A 27 -3.00 20.24 -7.98
N GLY A 28 -3.91 19.29 -8.24
CA GLY A 28 -4.05 18.07 -7.45
C GLY A 28 -2.79 17.18 -7.55
N ASP A 29 -2.31 16.94 -8.77
CA ASP A 29 -1.10 16.16 -9.05
C ASP A 29 0.16 16.73 -8.35
N ALA A 30 0.23 18.04 -8.15
CA ALA A 30 1.35 18.67 -7.46
C ALA A 30 1.47 18.22 -6.00
N TRP A 31 0.37 17.91 -5.33
CA TRP A 31 0.39 17.41 -3.95
C TRP A 31 0.87 15.95 -3.86
N GLU A 32 0.53 15.14 -4.84
CA GLU A 32 1.04 13.77 -4.94
C GLU A 32 2.54 13.77 -5.21
N LYS A 33 3.00 14.58 -6.17
CA LYS A 33 4.43 14.76 -6.44
C LYS A 33 5.20 15.27 -5.23
N LEU A 34 4.64 16.24 -4.50
CA LEU A 34 5.28 16.74 -3.27
C LEU A 34 5.40 15.65 -2.21
N PHE A 35 4.40 14.78 -2.08
CA PHE A 35 4.47 13.62 -1.19
C PHE A 35 5.59 12.67 -1.62
N ASP A 36 5.62 12.29 -2.90
CA ASP A 36 6.62 11.35 -3.44
C ASP A 36 8.04 11.90 -3.31
N GLU A 37 8.26 13.17 -3.65
CA GLU A 37 9.55 13.85 -3.51
C GLU A 37 9.97 13.95 -2.03
N THR A 38 9.02 14.24 -1.14
CA THR A 38 9.30 14.29 0.30
C THR A 38 9.70 12.92 0.83
N ILE A 39 8.97 11.86 0.48
CA ILE A 39 9.28 10.48 0.90
C ILE A 39 10.63 10.03 0.32
N ALA A 40 10.87 10.28 -0.97
CA ALA A 40 12.13 9.89 -1.63
C ALA A 40 13.36 10.59 -1.04
N GLY A 41 13.18 11.82 -0.52
CA GLY A 41 14.24 12.59 0.11
C GLY A 41 14.46 12.28 1.60
N LEU A 42 13.69 11.36 2.21
CA LEU A 42 13.90 11.01 3.62
C LEU A 42 15.17 10.18 3.83
N GLU A 43 15.93 10.57 4.82
CA GLU A 43 17.13 9.86 5.26
C GLU A 43 16.94 9.35 6.69
N PHE A 44 17.34 8.10 6.91
CA PHE A 44 17.22 7.38 8.16
C PHE A 44 18.62 6.98 8.65
N THR A 45 18.90 7.20 9.93
CA THR A 45 20.22 6.88 10.50
C THR A 45 20.13 5.66 11.40
N VAL A 46 20.71 4.55 10.97
CA VAL A 46 20.75 3.29 11.71
C VAL A 46 22.19 2.85 11.85
N HIS A 47 22.65 2.59 13.07
CA HIS A 47 24.04 2.21 13.38
C HIS A 47 25.11 3.15 12.78
N GLY A 48 24.79 4.45 12.67
CA GLY A 48 25.68 5.45 12.08
C GLY A 48 25.74 5.44 10.55
N GLN A 49 24.90 4.65 9.91
CA GLN A 49 24.76 4.62 8.45
C GLN A 49 23.49 5.33 8.02
N THR A 50 23.53 6.05 6.91
CA THR A 50 22.36 6.66 6.29
C THR A 50 21.69 5.65 5.37
N LEU A 51 20.43 5.37 5.61
CA LEU A 51 19.57 4.48 4.84
C LEU A 51 18.44 5.27 4.18
N ASN A 52 17.93 4.75 3.05
CA ASN A 52 16.67 5.20 2.47
C ASN A 52 15.48 4.51 3.16
N LEU A 53 14.26 4.91 2.78
CA LEU A 53 13.03 4.36 3.35
C LEU A 53 12.95 2.83 3.20
N GLU A 54 13.20 2.31 1.99
CA GLU A 54 13.08 0.88 1.68
C GLU A 54 14.05 0.03 2.54
N SER A 55 15.32 0.43 2.61
CA SER A 55 16.31 -0.24 3.43
C SER A 55 15.96 -0.22 4.92
N THR A 56 15.31 0.87 5.39
CA THR A 56 14.87 0.97 6.79
C THR A 56 13.64 0.11 7.05
N LEU A 57 12.69 0.06 6.11
CA LEU A 57 11.52 -0.83 6.19
C LEU A 57 11.92 -2.31 6.21
N ASN A 58 12.97 -2.69 5.47
CA ASN A 58 13.48 -4.06 5.47
C ASN A 58 13.94 -4.52 6.87
N LEU A 59 14.40 -3.61 7.72
CA LEU A 59 14.73 -3.95 9.11
C LEU A 59 13.52 -4.49 9.90
N LEU A 60 12.29 -4.10 9.55
CA LEU A 60 11.07 -4.59 10.21
C LEU A 60 10.78 -6.07 9.95
N THR A 61 11.49 -6.67 9.02
CA THR A 61 11.41 -8.11 8.70
C THR A 61 12.68 -8.87 9.11
N ASP A 62 13.58 -8.25 9.87
CA ASP A 62 14.77 -8.92 10.40
C ASP A 62 14.39 -9.99 11.43
N HIS A 63 15.16 -11.08 11.51
CA HIS A 63 15.01 -12.11 12.53
C HIS A 63 15.34 -11.58 13.93
N ASP A 64 16.31 -10.67 14.05
CA ASP A 64 16.66 -10.02 15.31
C ASP A 64 15.64 -8.93 15.67
N ARG A 65 14.96 -9.14 16.81
CA ARG A 65 13.98 -8.19 17.35
C ARG A 65 14.54 -6.80 17.58
N SER A 66 15.82 -6.71 17.98
CA SER A 66 16.46 -5.43 18.25
C SER A 66 16.63 -4.59 16.97
N GLN A 67 16.91 -5.24 15.83
CA GLN A 67 16.98 -4.57 14.54
C GLN A 67 15.61 -4.06 14.09
N ARG A 68 14.54 -4.85 14.30
CA ARG A 68 13.18 -4.41 14.02
C ARG A 68 12.78 -3.19 14.86
N GLU A 69 13.09 -3.22 16.16
CA GLU A 69 12.81 -2.09 17.07
C GLU A 69 13.56 -0.82 16.63
N ILE A 70 14.86 -0.92 16.35
CA ILE A 70 15.68 0.21 15.89
C ILE A 70 15.11 0.79 14.60
N GLY A 71 14.77 -0.06 13.62
CA GLY A 71 14.13 0.37 12.36
C GLY A 71 12.81 1.09 12.59
N ALA A 72 11.94 0.53 13.45
CA ALA A 72 10.64 1.13 13.77
C ALA A 72 10.77 2.49 14.47
N MET A 73 11.67 2.60 15.44
CA MET A 73 11.91 3.84 16.18
C MET A 73 12.49 4.92 15.28
N GLU A 74 13.40 4.57 14.37
CA GLU A 74 13.98 5.52 13.42
C GLU A 74 12.96 6.00 12.40
N LEU A 75 12.12 5.10 11.86
CA LEU A 75 10.97 5.46 11.02
C LEU A 75 10.06 6.47 11.74
N ALA A 76 9.67 6.15 12.99
CA ALA A 76 8.83 7.03 13.78
C ALA A 76 9.47 8.40 14.00
N ARG A 77 10.78 8.46 14.29
CA ARG A 77 11.53 9.69 14.49
C ARG A 77 11.53 10.58 13.24
N VAL A 78 11.84 10.00 12.08
CA VAL A 78 11.95 10.76 10.81
C VAL A 78 10.57 11.21 10.33
N PHE A 79 9.56 10.34 10.37
CA PHE A 79 8.20 10.71 10.00
C PHE A 79 7.62 11.78 10.94
N SER A 80 7.89 11.71 12.24
CA SER A 80 7.44 12.72 13.20
C SER A 80 8.04 14.11 12.93
N LYS A 81 9.27 14.19 12.44
CA LYS A 81 9.89 15.46 12.02
C LYS A 81 9.17 16.09 10.83
N ASN A 82 8.63 15.27 9.94
CA ASN A 82 7.97 15.69 8.71
C ASN A 82 6.42 15.71 8.82
N ILE A 83 5.87 15.42 10.00
CA ILE A 83 4.42 15.25 10.20
C ILE A 83 3.60 16.46 9.73
N LYS A 84 4.13 17.69 9.86
CA LYS A 84 3.44 18.92 9.43
C LYS A 84 3.26 18.96 7.92
N THR A 85 4.28 18.54 7.17
CA THR A 85 4.23 18.44 5.70
C THR A 85 3.21 17.40 5.27
N PHE A 86 3.29 16.19 5.81
CA PHE A 86 2.35 15.12 5.50
C PHE A 86 0.90 15.49 5.87
N ALA A 87 0.70 16.08 7.05
CA ALA A 87 -0.62 16.56 7.46
C ALA A 87 -1.16 17.64 6.52
N ARG A 88 -0.31 18.56 6.03
CA ARG A 88 -0.71 19.57 5.07
C ARG A 88 -1.16 18.94 3.75
N ILE A 89 -0.37 18.04 3.20
CA ILE A 89 -0.69 17.31 1.96
C ILE A 89 -2.02 16.59 2.12
N GLN A 90 -2.14 15.74 3.15
CA GLN A 90 -3.35 14.95 3.43
C GLN A 90 -4.60 15.83 3.58
N ASN A 91 -4.51 16.90 4.36
CA ASN A 91 -5.65 17.78 4.60
C ASN A 91 -6.05 18.56 3.33
N THR A 92 -5.08 18.92 2.48
CA THR A 92 -5.37 19.61 1.22
C THR A 92 -6.08 18.68 0.25
N GLN A 93 -5.56 17.47 0.04
CA GLN A 93 -6.21 16.48 -0.83
C GLN A 93 -7.60 16.06 -0.31
N ALA A 94 -7.76 15.90 1.00
CA ALA A 94 -9.06 15.60 1.60
C ALA A 94 -10.06 16.74 1.37
N LYS A 95 -9.60 18.00 1.46
CA LYS A 95 -10.45 19.18 1.22
C LYS A 95 -10.80 19.34 -0.26
N GLU A 96 -9.87 19.09 -1.14
CA GLU A 96 -10.11 19.08 -2.59
C GLU A 96 -11.15 18.02 -2.95
N LYS A 97 -10.97 16.79 -2.49
CA LYS A 97 -11.93 15.71 -2.69
C LYS A 97 -13.32 16.07 -2.14
N GLU A 98 -13.41 16.58 -0.92
CA GLU A 98 -14.70 17.02 -0.33
C GLU A 98 -15.37 18.05 -1.23
N THR A 99 -14.60 19.01 -1.73
CA THR A 99 -15.14 20.06 -2.58
C THR A 99 -15.70 19.50 -3.89
N ILE A 100 -14.93 18.63 -4.56
CA ILE A 100 -15.35 17.99 -5.83
C ILE A 100 -16.58 17.09 -5.58
N ASP A 101 -16.56 16.27 -4.54
CA ASP A 101 -17.67 15.38 -4.19
C ASP A 101 -18.97 16.17 -3.94
N ARG A 102 -18.87 17.28 -3.24
CA ARG A 102 -20.03 18.16 -2.95
C ARG A 102 -20.58 18.81 -4.23
N TRP A 103 -19.72 19.28 -5.14
CA TRP A 103 -20.15 19.81 -6.43
C TRP A 103 -20.82 18.77 -7.31
N ARG A 104 -20.32 17.52 -7.28
CA ARG A 104 -20.88 16.39 -8.01
C ARG A 104 -22.14 15.80 -7.36
N GLY A 105 -22.47 16.19 -6.13
CA GLY A 105 -23.58 15.62 -5.38
C GLY A 105 -23.37 14.17 -4.95
N MET A 106 -22.10 13.79 -4.68
CA MET A 106 -21.77 12.45 -4.21
C MET A 106 -22.41 12.19 -2.82
N PRO A 107 -23.11 11.06 -2.62
CA PRO A 107 -23.82 10.77 -1.37
C PRO A 107 -22.89 10.56 -0.16
N SER A 108 -21.68 10.08 -0.40
CA SER A 108 -20.66 9.83 0.63
C SER A 108 -19.25 9.97 0.07
N PRO A 109 -18.22 10.16 0.92
CA PRO A 109 -16.84 10.26 0.46
C PRO A 109 -16.34 9.01 -0.29
N GLN A 110 -16.89 7.82 0.01
CA GLN A 110 -16.52 6.56 -0.62
C GLN A 110 -17.27 6.30 -1.94
N PHE A 111 -18.36 7.01 -2.19
CA PHE A 111 -19.28 6.69 -3.27
C PHE A 111 -18.61 6.74 -4.66
N GLY A 112 -17.75 7.72 -4.91
CA GLY A 112 -16.98 7.79 -6.15
C GLY A 112 -16.11 6.56 -6.37
N ARG A 113 -15.54 5.98 -5.30
CA ARG A 113 -14.77 4.73 -5.36
C ARG A 113 -15.68 3.53 -5.63
N HIS A 114 -16.87 3.49 -5.04
CA HIS A 114 -17.85 2.43 -5.33
C HIS A 114 -18.24 2.43 -6.81
N LEU A 115 -18.51 3.60 -7.39
CA LEU A 115 -18.80 3.74 -8.82
C LEU A 115 -17.63 3.27 -9.69
N SER A 116 -16.40 3.69 -9.39
CA SER A 116 -15.22 3.30 -10.17
C SER A 116 -14.91 1.81 -10.08
N ASN A 117 -15.19 1.19 -8.94
CA ASN A 117 -15.03 -0.26 -8.72
C ASN A 117 -16.25 -1.07 -9.20
N HIS A 118 -17.30 -0.42 -9.65
CA HIS A 118 -18.55 -1.07 -10.08
C HIS A 118 -19.16 -1.97 -9.00
N VAL A 119 -19.18 -1.49 -7.75
CA VAL A 119 -19.70 -2.22 -6.59
C VAL A 119 -20.73 -1.37 -5.86
N GLU A 120 -21.80 -1.99 -5.42
CA GLU A 120 -22.84 -1.35 -4.63
C GLU A 120 -22.35 -1.11 -3.19
N PRO A 121 -22.71 0.03 -2.54
CA PRO A 121 -22.31 0.35 -1.16
C PRO A 121 -22.62 -0.77 -0.16
N GLU A 122 -23.78 -1.43 -0.32
CA GLU A 122 -24.23 -2.51 0.56
C GLU A 122 -23.29 -3.73 0.52
N VAL A 123 -22.68 -4.03 -0.63
CA VAL A 123 -21.69 -5.11 -0.79
C VAL A 123 -20.43 -4.78 0.00
N VAL A 124 -19.98 -3.51 -0.07
CA VAL A 124 -18.80 -3.04 0.68
C VAL A 124 -19.08 -3.07 2.18
N ASP A 125 -20.26 -2.64 2.60
CA ASP A 125 -20.68 -2.69 4.01
C ASP A 125 -20.77 -4.13 4.52
N ALA A 126 -21.34 -5.04 3.74
CA ALA A 126 -21.39 -6.46 4.08
C ALA A 126 -19.99 -7.06 4.23
N LEU A 127 -19.08 -6.75 3.32
CA LEU A 127 -17.67 -7.18 3.41
C LEU A 127 -17.01 -6.63 4.67
N ARG A 128 -17.11 -5.31 4.92
CA ARG A 128 -16.58 -4.68 6.13
C ARG A 128 -17.09 -5.35 7.40
N ASN A 129 -18.39 -5.56 7.48
CA ASN A 129 -19.02 -6.16 8.66
C ASN A 129 -18.56 -7.61 8.87
N ALA A 130 -18.46 -8.41 7.81
CA ALA A 130 -17.95 -9.78 7.87
C ALA A 130 -16.47 -9.81 8.32
N VAL A 131 -15.62 -8.93 7.78
CA VAL A 131 -14.20 -8.82 8.17
C VAL A 131 -14.07 -8.43 9.64
N VAL A 132 -14.81 -7.41 10.11
CA VAL A 132 -14.75 -6.96 11.51
C VAL A 132 -15.25 -8.06 12.45
N ALA A 133 -16.34 -8.74 12.09
CA ALA A 133 -16.87 -9.85 12.90
C ALA A 133 -15.89 -11.04 13.01
N SER A 134 -15.03 -11.24 12.01
CA SER A 134 -14.05 -12.34 12.01
C SER A 134 -12.75 -12.02 12.78
N TYR A 135 -12.50 -10.77 13.19
CA TYR A 135 -11.26 -10.40 13.89
C TYR A 135 -10.94 -11.27 15.11
N PRO A 136 -11.88 -11.55 16.04
CA PRO A 136 -11.56 -12.34 17.24
C PRO A 136 -11.07 -13.76 16.90
N GLU A 137 -11.70 -14.38 15.91
CA GLU A 137 -11.41 -15.77 15.53
C GLU A 137 -10.22 -15.93 14.59
N LEU A 138 -9.88 -14.91 13.82
CA LEU A 138 -8.79 -14.94 12.84
C LEU A 138 -7.61 -14.09 13.29
N SER A 139 -7.70 -12.77 13.18
CA SER A 139 -6.56 -11.88 13.38
C SER A 139 -6.05 -11.88 14.80
N HIS A 140 -6.94 -11.76 15.79
CA HIS A 140 -6.53 -11.76 17.20
C HIS A 140 -5.95 -13.12 17.61
N ARG A 141 -6.57 -14.20 17.16
CA ARG A 141 -6.06 -15.56 17.39
C ARG A 141 -4.70 -15.77 16.74
N TYR A 142 -4.51 -15.29 15.50
CA TYR A 142 -3.23 -15.40 14.81
C TYR A 142 -2.12 -14.68 15.57
N TYR A 143 -2.36 -13.44 16.01
CA TYR A 143 -1.35 -12.70 16.76
C TYR A 143 -1.06 -13.29 18.14
N ASP A 144 -2.04 -13.87 18.83
CA ASP A 144 -1.78 -14.61 20.07
C ASP A 144 -0.93 -15.87 19.82
N LEU A 145 -1.20 -16.60 18.73
CA LEU A 145 -0.37 -17.74 18.33
C LEU A 145 1.05 -17.29 17.92
N LYS A 146 1.17 -16.22 17.12
CA LYS A 146 2.46 -15.65 16.73
C LYS A 146 3.29 -15.25 17.97
N ARG A 147 2.66 -14.57 18.91
CA ARG A 147 3.28 -14.22 20.19
C ARG A 147 3.87 -15.45 20.91
N LYS A 148 3.10 -16.54 20.99
CA LYS A 148 3.53 -17.80 21.61
C LYS A 148 4.65 -18.46 20.81
N TRP A 149 4.58 -18.51 19.49
CA TRP A 149 5.63 -19.10 18.65
C TRP A 149 6.96 -18.34 18.73
N MET A 150 6.90 -17.04 18.98
CA MET A 150 8.08 -16.18 19.13
C MET A 150 8.57 -16.10 20.59
N ASP A 151 7.92 -16.82 21.52
CA ASP A 151 8.23 -16.80 22.97
C ASP A 151 8.28 -15.38 23.56
N LEU A 152 7.28 -14.54 23.21
CA LEU A 152 7.18 -13.17 23.65
C LEU A 152 6.05 -13.00 24.67
N GLU A 153 6.24 -12.14 25.65
CA GLU A 153 5.21 -11.75 26.61
C GLU A 153 4.10 -10.96 25.90
N TYR A 154 4.49 -10.05 25.00
CA TYR A 154 3.59 -9.25 24.14
C TYR A 154 4.25 -8.94 22.81
N LEU A 155 3.42 -8.66 21.78
CA LEU A 155 3.87 -8.18 20.48
C LEU A 155 3.84 -6.67 20.43
N GLU A 156 4.93 -6.09 19.98
CA GLU A 156 5.01 -4.69 19.60
C GLU A 156 4.70 -4.49 18.11
N ILE A 157 4.53 -3.23 17.70
CA ILE A 157 4.23 -2.90 16.30
C ILE A 157 5.30 -3.44 15.33
N TRP A 158 6.56 -3.47 15.73
CA TRP A 158 7.68 -4.00 14.95
C TRP A 158 7.74 -5.53 14.90
N ASP A 159 6.97 -6.23 15.73
CA ASP A 159 6.87 -7.69 15.67
C ASP A 159 5.79 -8.15 14.67
N ARG A 160 4.96 -7.23 14.17
CA ARG A 160 3.84 -7.55 13.28
C ARG A 160 4.27 -8.37 12.06
N ASN A 161 5.32 -7.93 11.38
CA ASN A 161 5.85 -8.55 10.16
C ASN A 161 7.12 -9.38 10.42
N ALA A 162 7.47 -9.61 11.69
CA ALA A 162 8.61 -10.44 12.04
C ALA A 162 8.47 -11.85 11.44
N PRO A 163 9.53 -12.43 10.88
CA PRO A 163 9.53 -13.80 10.38
C PRO A 163 9.28 -14.77 11.53
N LEU A 164 8.62 -15.89 11.24
CA LEU A 164 8.41 -16.94 12.23
C LEU A 164 9.70 -17.73 12.46
N PRO A 165 9.94 -18.27 13.67
CA PRO A 165 11.16 -19.03 13.98
C PRO A 165 11.40 -20.26 13.08
N MET A 166 10.35 -20.72 12.41
CA MET A 166 10.39 -21.88 11.51
C MET A 166 10.60 -21.50 10.04
N GLU A 167 10.66 -20.22 9.71
CA GLU A 167 10.87 -19.78 8.33
C GLU A 167 12.31 -20.07 7.88
N SER A 168 12.43 -20.52 6.62
CA SER A 168 13.73 -20.80 6.02
C SER A 168 14.49 -19.48 5.79
N THR A 169 15.76 -19.47 6.19
CA THR A 169 16.71 -18.39 5.90
C THR A 169 17.46 -18.61 4.59
N GLN A 170 16.98 -19.53 3.74
CA GLN A 170 17.64 -19.85 2.50
C GLN A 170 17.73 -18.61 1.59
N ILE A 171 18.93 -18.21 1.26
CA ILE A 171 19.21 -17.20 0.25
C ILE A 171 19.23 -17.87 -1.12
N ILE A 172 18.35 -17.41 -2.00
CA ILE A 172 18.29 -17.89 -3.39
C ILE A 172 19.01 -16.85 -4.26
N ALA A 173 20.06 -17.28 -4.98
CA ALA A 173 20.77 -16.39 -5.91
C ALA A 173 19.81 -15.94 -7.04
N TRP A 174 20.03 -14.73 -7.56
CA TRP A 174 19.17 -14.19 -8.62
C TRP A 174 19.05 -15.10 -9.86
N SER A 175 20.16 -15.75 -10.25
CA SER A 175 20.17 -16.73 -11.34
C SER A 175 19.21 -17.89 -11.12
N ASP A 176 19.17 -18.37 -9.87
CA ASP A 176 18.34 -19.52 -9.49
C ASP A 176 16.89 -19.11 -9.33
N ALA A 177 16.63 -17.92 -8.76
CA ALA A 177 15.30 -17.34 -8.68
C ALA A 177 14.69 -17.15 -10.07
N LYS A 178 15.44 -16.58 -11.01
CA LYS A 178 15.03 -16.44 -12.42
C LYS A 178 14.68 -17.78 -13.05
N LYS A 179 15.53 -18.80 -12.85
CA LYS A 179 15.26 -20.15 -13.38
C LYS A 179 13.98 -20.73 -12.77
N LEU A 180 13.84 -20.64 -11.45
CA LEU A 180 12.65 -21.13 -10.74
C LEU A 180 11.36 -20.52 -11.26
N VAL A 181 11.35 -19.21 -11.50
CA VAL A 181 10.18 -18.50 -12.05
C VAL A 181 9.87 -18.98 -13.48
N LEU A 182 10.89 -19.10 -14.33
CA LEU A 182 10.69 -19.56 -15.71
C LEU A 182 10.24 -21.02 -15.77
N ASP A 183 10.80 -21.89 -14.93
CA ASP A 183 10.40 -23.30 -14.83
C ASP A 183 8.94 -23.42 -14.34
N ALA A 184 8.53 -22.58 -13.39
CA ALA A 184 7.14 -22.56 -12.91
C ALA A 184 6.17 -22.09 -13.99
N TYR A 185 6.52 -21.09 -14.78
CA TYR A 185 5.71 -20.63 -15.92
C TYR A 185 5.62 -21.69 -17.02
N SER A 186 6.74 -22.33 -17.37
CA SER A 186 6.77 -23.43 -18.34
C SER A 186 5.93 -24.62 -17.91
N GLY A 187 5.92 -24.93 -16.59
CA GLY A 187 5.08 -25.99 -16.05
C GLY A 187 3.57 -25.71 -16.12
N PHE A 188 3.19 -24.44 -16.25
CA PHE A 188 1.79 -24.04 -16.44
C PHE A 188 1.43 -23.93 -17.93
N ASP A 189 2.20 -23.16 -18.70
CA ASP A 189 2.04 -22.97 -20.16
C ASP A 189 3.36 -22.47 -20.77
N GLU A 190 3.87 -23.16 -21.81
CA GLU A 190 5.11 -22.79 -22.49
C GLU A 190 5.11 -21.35 -23.02
N LYS A 191 3.94 -20.83 -23.44
CA LYS A 191 3.79 -19.43 -23.87
C LYS A 191 4.00 -18.43 -22.74
N MET A 192 3.66 -18.78 -21.50
CA MET A 192 3.94 -17.91 -20.35
C MET A 192 5.44 -17.77 -20.12
N GLU A 193 6.20 -18.86 -20.25
CA GLU A 193 7.65 -18.80 -20.20
C GLU A 193 8.23 -17.94 -21.31
N GLU A 194 7.77 -18.14 -22.57
CA GLU A 194 8.21 -17.34 -23.71
C GLU A 194 7.98 -15.84 -23.52
N LEU A 195 6.81 -15.46 -22.96
CA LEU A 195 6.48 -14.07 -22.64
C LEU A 195 7.30 -13.49 -21.49
N ALA A 196 7.67 -14.31 -20.50
CA ALA A 196 8.46 -13.87 -19.35
C ALA A 196 9.97 -13.73 -19.67
N LYS A 197 10.53 -14.54 -20.57
CA LYS A 197 11.95 -14.51 -20.92
C LYS A 197 12.49 -13.11 -21.30
N PRO A 198 11.81 -12.29 -22.11
CA PRO A 198 12.29 -10.95 -22.47
C PRO A 198 12.43 -10.01 -21.27
N PHE A 199 11.58 -10.12 -20.24
CA PHE A 199 11.68 -9.28 -19.03
C PHE A 199 13.01 -9.50 -18.32
N PHE A 200 13.49 -10.75 -18.26
CA PHE A 200 14.76 -11.07 -17.64
C PHE A 200 15.97 -10.82 -18.54
N SER A 201 15.81 -10.97 -19.87
CA SER A 201 16.95 -10.88 -20.81
C SER A 201 17.19 -9.47 -21.34
N ARG A 202 16.16 -8.62 -21.38
CA ARG A 202 16.22 -7.26 -21.90
C ARG A 202 16.26 -6.19 -20.82
N GLY A 203 16.18 -6.56 -19.54
CA GLY A 203 16.23 -5.62 -18.42
C GLY A 203 14.98 -4.71 -18.33
N TRP A 204 13.84 -5.25 -18.69
CA TRP A 204 12.56 -4.53 -18.61
C TRP A 204 12.04 -4.48 -17.19
#